data_cac26bb0cf164fdd72f4b5c03cc85e9b
#
_entry.id   cac26bb0cf164fdd72f4b5c03cc85e9b
#
_cell.length_a   1.000
_cell.length_b   1.000
_cell.length_c   1.000
_cell.angle_alpha   90.00
_cell.angle_beta   90.00
_cell.angle_gamma   90.00
#
_symmetry.space_group_name_H-M   'P 1'
#
loop_
_entity.id
_entity.type
_entity.pdbx_description
1 polymer ?
#
loop_
_entity_poly.entity_id
_entity_poly.type
_entity_poly.pdbx_seq_one_letter_code
_entity_poly.pdbx_strand_id
1 'polypeptide(L)'
;MTDHIVTERGASRGEWDVLPASEVARETVRWVWPGRIPAGKLTVVEGDPATAKSTLVLDLAARVTTGAPWPDGEAPSQPASVLLLSAEDGWGDTIRPRLEAAGAELSRCLCVAARRVEGDEGSLLRPVVLPDDIAWIARLAESSNAALVVVDVLAAYLSDRVDSHKDQSVRRLLAQLGAAAARTGAAVVMVRHLNKAPGGPALYRGGGSIGIVGAARAAYAVLRDPDDPSHRLVATVKSNLAPEAPTWGYGLVEVPALGVARIEWDQSADPRSAAELLAGLGSSALGEAVAWLTEWRATHPGEVPAARLLSDAAEAGIPPTTLHRARKQLGIETRKRGEGWTVG
;
A
#
# COMPACT_ATOMS: atom_id res chain seq x y z
N MET A 1 -26.90 -1.49 -17.33
CA MET A 1 -27.75 -2.68 -17.37
C MET A 1 -26.84 -3.86 -17.66
N THR A 2 -26.31 -4.44 -16.62
CA THR A 2 -25.55 -5.69 -16.70
C THR A 2 -26.35 -6.68 -15.89
N ASP A 3 -27.30 -7.33 -16.62
CA ASP A 3 -28.02 -8.48 -16.10
C ASP A 3 -26.98 -9.50 -15.67
N HIS A 4 -26.90 -9.74 -14.36
CA HIS A 4 -26.36 -10.97 -13.86
C HIS A 4 -27.21 -12.07 -14.45
N ILE A 5 -26.63 -12.82 -15.36
CA ILE A 5 -27.24 -13.97 -15.98
C ILE A 5 -27.47 -15.02 -14.87
N VAL A 6 -28.57 -14.88 -14.17
CA VAL A 6 -29.30 -16.03 -13.67
C VAL A 6 -30.08 -16.53 -14.87
N THR A 7 -29.49 -17.41 -15.65
CA THR A 7 -30.27 -18.17 -16.61
C THR A 7 -31.32 -18.95 -15.82
N GLU A 8 -32.58 -18.59 -16.02
CA GLU A 8 -33.74 -19.37 -15.59
C GLU A 8 -33.68 -20.76 -16.21
N ARG A 9 -32.97 -21.67 -15.60
CA ARG A 9 -33.07 -23.13 -15.72
C ARG A 9 -32.09 -23.83 -14.75
N GLY A 10 -32.23 -23.54 -13.47
CA GLY A 10 -31.66 -24.38 -12.43
C GLY A 10 -32.72 -24.65 -11.41
N ALA A 11 -33.28 -25.85 -11.41
CA ALA A 11 -34.10 -26.29 -10.30
C ALA A 11 -33.26 -26.09 -9.02
N SER A 12 -33.76 -25.34 -8.04
CA SER A 12 -33.18 -25.19 -6.73
C SER A 12 -32.92 -26.57 -6.15
N ARG A 13 -31.67 -27.04 -6.25
CA ARG A 13 -31.21 -28.28 -5.64
C ARG A 13 -30.76 -27.96 -4.22
N GLY A 14 -31.71 -27.67 -3.35
CA GLY A 14 -31.41 -27.50 -1.94
C GLY A 14 -30.75 -26.15 -1.59
N GLU A 15 -30.19 -26.10 -0.42
CA GLU A 15 -29.60 -24.95 0.29
C GLU A 15 -28.30 -24.39 -0.37
N TRP A 16 -27.82 -25.00 -1.46
CA TRP A 16 -26.52 -24.71 -2.10
C TRP A 16 -26.71 -24.35 -3.58
N ASP A 17 -26.11 -23.21 -3.98
CA ASP A 17 -25.99 -22.83 -5.39
C ASP A 17 -24.71 -23.50 -5.96
N VAL A 18 -24.89 -24.66 -6.58
CA VAL A 18 -23.79 -25.47 -7.15
C VAL A 18 -23.99 -25.57 -8.65
N LEU A 19 -23.06 -25.00 -9.40
CA LEU A 19 -23.03 -25.05 -10.86
C LEU A 19 -21.82 -25.86 -11.35
N PRO A 20 -22.00 -26.70 -12.39
CA PRO A 20 -20.86 -27.27 -13.11
C PRO A 20 -20.01 -26.17 -13.74
N ALA A 21 -18.67 -26.34 -13.74
CA ALA A 21 -17.79 -25.35 -14.35
C ALA A 21 -18.07 -25.09 -15.85
N SER A 22 -18.67 -26.06 -16.54
CA SER A 22 -19.10 -25.95 -17.94
C SER A 22 -20.27 -24.97 -18.16
N GLU A 23 -21.03 -24.68 -17.11
CA GLU A 23 -22.15 -23.73 -17.14
C GLU A 23 -21.73 -22.31 -16.73
N VAL A 24 -20.51 -22.15 -16.19
CA VAL A 24 -19.97 -20.85 -15.84
C VAL A 24 -19.48 -20.12 -17.08
N ALA A 25 -20.05 -18.95 -17.36
CA ALA A 25 -19.61 -18.11 -18.46
C ALA A 25 -18.14 -17.71 -18.29
N ARG A 26 -17.35 -17.82 -19.37
CA ARG A 26 -15.97 -17.37 -19.36
C ARG A 26 -15.90 -15.85 -19.39
N GLU A 27 -15.17 -15.26 -18.45
CA GLU A 27 -14.92 -13.83 -18.38
C GLU A 27 -13.41 -13.55 -18.51
N THR A 28 -13.07 -12.43 -19.16
CA THR A 28 -11.70 -11.91 -19.18
C THR A 28 -11.50 -10.91 -18.06
N VAL A 29 -10.30 -10.94 -17.46
CA VAL A 29 -9.93 -9.94 -16.44
C VAL A 29 -9.86 -8.56 -17.11
N ARG A 30 -10.65 -7.62 -16.60
CA ARG A 30 -10.57 -6.21 -16.99
C ARG A 30 -9.57 -5.50 -16.10
N TRP A 31 -8.94 -4.46 -16.61
CA TRP A 31 -7.86 -3.76 -15.93
C TRP A 31 -8.14 -2.25 -15.95
N VAL A 32 -7.85 -1.59 -14.85
CA VAL A 32 -7.70 -0.13 -14.79
C VAL A 32 -6.29 0.24 -15.29
N TRP A 33 -5.28 -0.44 -14.77
CA TRP A 33 -3.91 -0.42 -15.29
C TRP A 33 -3.54 -1.85 -15.70
N PRO A 34 -3.35 -2.13 -17.00
CA PRO A 34 -3.09 -3.46 -17.51
C PRO A 34 -1.97 -4.19 -16.76
N GLY A 35 -2.22 -5.44 -16.37
CA GLY A 35 -1.28 -6.26 -15.62
C GLY A 35 -1.02 -5.83 -14.17
N ARG A 36 -1.55 -4.67 -13.72
CA ARG A 36 -1.24 -4.10 -12.41
C ARG A 36 -2.46 -3.86 -11.52
N ILE A 37 -3.45 -3.12 -11.99
CA ILE A 37 -4.65 -2.78 -11.20
C ILE A 37 -5.87 -3.44 -11.85
N PRO A 38 -6.29 -4.62 -11.36
CA PRO A 38 -7.44 -5.31 -11.92
C PRO A 38 -8.75 -4.61 -11.53
N ALA A 39 -9.61 -4.35 -12.49
CA ALA A 39 -10.95 -3.81 -12.28
C ALA A 39 -11.82 -4.80 -11.49
N GLY A 40 -12.65 -4.28 -10.61
CA GLY A 40 -13.52 -5.10 -9.76
C GLY A 40 -12.80 -5.93 -8.71
N LYS A 41 -11.55 -5.61 -8.37
CA LYS A 41 -10.72 -6.36 -7.41
C LYS A 41 -10.01 -5.41 -6.44
N LEU A 42 -9.44 -6.02 -5.37
CA LEU A 42 -8.66 -5.31 -4.38
C LEU A 42 -7.18 -5.29 -4.78
N THR A 43 -6.57 -4.11 -4.67
CA THR A 43 -5.14 -3.86 -4.80
C THR A 43 -4.64 -3.18 -3.54
N VAL A 44 -3.45 -3.56 -3.08
CA VAL A 44 -2.78 -2.94 -1.92
C VAL A 44 -1.56 -2.15 -2.38
N VAL A 45 -1.40 -0.95 -1.86
CA VAL A 45 -0.18 -0.14 -1.97
C VAL A 45 0.37 0.06 -0.57
N GLU A 46 1.53 -0.50 -0.30
CA GLU A 46 2.14 -0.45 1.01
C GLU A 46 3.55 0.16 0.99
N GLY A 47 4.02 0.67 2.10
CA GLY A 47 5.35 1.25 2.23
C GLY A 47 5.51 2.02 3.52
N ASP A 48 6.75 2.39 3.84
CA ASP A 48 7.07 3.19 5.02
C ASP A 48 6.38 4.57 4.97
N PRO A 49 6.17 5.25 6.11
CA PRO A 49 5.79 6.65 6.11
C PRO A 49 6.72 7.51 5.25
N ALA A 50 6.18 8.57 4.65
CA ALA A 50 6.92 9.50 3.80
C ALA A 50 7.59 8.88 2.54
N THR A 51 7.05 7.76 2.02
CA THR A 51 7.44 7.21 0.71
C THR A 51 6.57 7.72 -0.45
N ALA A 52 5.76 8.75 -0.22
CA ALA A 52 4.89 9.39 -1.22
C ALA A 52 3.80 8.47 -1.82
N LYS A 53 3.28 7.49 -1.04
CA LYS A 53 2.17 6.62 -1.46
C LYS A 53 0.90 7.40 -1.81
N SER A 54 0.53 8.41 -0.99
CA SER A 54 -0.62 9.27 -1.25
C SER A 54 -0.46 10.05 -2.56
N THR A 55 0.73 10.58 -2.83
CA THR A 55 1.02 11.25 -4.12
C THR A 55 0.91 10.26 -5.28
N LEU A 56 1.39 9.02 -5.11
CA LEU A 56 1.29 7.95 -6.11
C LEU A 56 -0.18 7.64 -6.44
N VAL A 57 -1.03 7.40 -5.46
CA VAL A 57 -2.44 7.05 -5.73
C VAL A 57 -3.22 8.22 -6.32
N LEU A 58 -2.83 9.47 -6.05
CA LEU A 58 -3.41 10.66 -6.69
C LEU A 58 -2.94 10.81 -8.14
N ASP A 59 -1.67 10.47 -8.50
CA ASP A 59 -1.24 10.37 -9.90
C ASP A 59 -2.00 9.29 -10.66
N LEU A 60 -2.20 8.11 -10.05
CA LEU A 60 -3.04 7.06 -10.65
C LEU A 60 -4.47 7.55 -10.87
N ALA A 61 -5.05 8.26 -9.91
CA ALA A 61 -6.36 8.87 -10.03
C ALA A 61 -6.42 9.89 -11.18
N ALA A 62 -5.40 10.74 -11.32
CA ALA A 62 -5.31 11.70 -12.41
C ALA A 62 -5.32 11.00 -13.79
N ARG A 63 -4.56 9.92 -13.94
CA ARG A 63 -4.55 9.13 -15.20
C ARG A 63 -5.89 8.49 -15.49
N VAL A 64 -6.59 7.95 -14.50
CA VAL A 64 -7.93 7.38 -14.66
C VAL A 64 -8.92 8.46 -15.09
N THR A 65 -8.86 9.66 -14.51
CA THR A 65 -9.84 10.73 -14.81
C THR A 65 -9.64 11.35 -16.19
N THR A 66 -8.43 11.33 -16.71
CA THR A 66 -8.08 11.92 -18.03
C THR A 66 -7.95 10.88 -19.15
N GLY A 67 -7.75 9.60 -18.80
CA GLY A 67 -7.37 8.57 -19.77
C GLY A 67 -5.93 8.74 -20.26
N ALA A 68 -5.06 9.35 -19.47
CA ALA A 68 -3.64 9.51 -19.82
C ALA A 68 -2.92 8.16 -19.85
N PRO A 69 -1.89 7.98 -20.71
CA PRO A 69 -1.10 6.76 -20.78
C PRO A 69 -0.49 6.40 -19.44
N TRP A 70 -0.38 5.10 -19.15
CA TRP A 70 0.32 4.58 -17.98
C TRP A 70 1.85 4.74 -18.14
N PRO A 71 2.63 4.72 -17.07
CA PRO A 71 4.09 4.88 -17.14
C PRO A 71 4.80 3.88 -18.05
N ASP A 72 4.26 2.66 -18.16
CA ASP A 72 4.76 1.57 -19.00
C ASP A 72 4.34 1.70 -20.49
N GLY A 73 3.67 2.78 -20.86
CA GLY A 73 3.21 3.05 -22.22
C GLY A 73 1.93 2.32 -22.60
N GLU A 74 1.35 1.52 -21.69
CA GLU A 74 0.08 0.85 -21.93
C GLU A 74 -1.03 1.86 -22.23
N ALA A 75 -1.94 1.47 -23.13
CA ALA A 75 -3.02 2.33 -23.56
C ALA A 75 -3.95 2.68 -22.38
N PRO A 76 -4.39 3.94 -22.28
CA PRO A 76 -5.30 4.36 -21.24
C PRO A 76 -6.66 3.71 -21.45
N SER A 77 -7.35 3.46 -20.34
CA SER A 77 -8.80 3.19 -20.36
C SER A 77 -9.54 4.48 -20.73
N GLN A 78 -10.84 4.34 -21.07
CA GLN A 78 -11.69 5.53 -21.23
C GLN A 78 -11.68 6.34 -19.92
N PRO A 79 -11.66 7.69 -19.99
CA PRO A 79 -11.76 8.54 -18.81
C PRO A 79 -12.96 8.17 -17.93
N ALA A 80 -12.73 8.00 -16.64
CA ALA A 80 -13.76 7.58 -15.67
C ALA A 80 -13.65 8.37 -14.36
N SER A 81 -14.67 8.30 -13.52
CA SER A 81 -14.64 8.91 -12.19
C SER A 81 -13.80 8.09 -11.23
N VAL A 82 -13.28 8.77 -10.21
CA VAL A 82 -12.53 8.19 -9.09
C VAL A 82 -13.16 8.63 -7.78
N LEU A 83 -13.39 7.70 -6.86
CA LEU A 83 -13.74 8.01 -5.48
C LEU A 83 -12.47 8.06 -4.63
N LEU A 84 -12.28 9.15 -3.92
CA LEU A 84 -11.14 9.35 -3.03
C LEU A 84 -11.61 9.41 -1.58
N LEU A 85 -11.19 8.44 -0.78
CA LEU A 85 -11.31 8.44 0.66
C LEU A 85 -9.91 8.75 1.22
N SER A 86 -9.72 9.95 1.77
CA SER A 86 -8.46 10.38 2.40
C SER A 86 -8.75 10.92 3.79
N ALA A 87 -8.05 10.38 4.79
CA ALA A 87 -8.26 10.71 6.19
C ALA A 87 -7.10 11.50 6.81
N GLU A 88 -5.92 11.50 6.18
CA GLU A 88 -4.72 12.12 6.73
C GLU A 88 -4.46 13.52 6.17
N ASP A 89 -4.77 13.74 4.90
CA ASP A 89 -4.48 14.98 4.19
C ASP A 89 -5.73 15.87 4.02
N GLY A 90 -5.55 17.18 4.10
CA GLY A 90 -6.60 18.17 3.85
C GLY A 90 -7.02 18.23 2.37
N TRP A 91 -8.33 18.36 2.13
CA TRP A 91 -8.88 18.41 0.77
C TRP A 91 -8.44 19.66 -0.01
N GLY A 92 -8.43 20.83 0.66
CA GLY A 92 -8.19 22.12 0.01
C GLY A 92 -6.72 22.49 -0.12
N ASP A 93 -5.90 22.11 0.84
CA ASP A 93 -4.50 22.50 0.95
C ASP A 93 -3.52 21.44 0.43
N THR A 94 -3.95 20.20 0.34
CA THR A 94 -3.06 19.09 -0.02
C THR A 94 -3.59 18.24 -1.18
N ILE A 95 -4.80 17.67 -1.04
CA ILE A 95 -5.33 16.70 -2.04
C ILE A 95 -5.61 17.38 -3.36
N ARG A 96 -6.39 18.47 -3.34
CA ARG A 96 -6.73 19.21 -4.56
C ARG A 96 -5.50 19.76 -5.28
N PRO A 97 -4.55 20.44 -4.63
CA PRO A 97 -3.33 20.91 -5.29
C PRO A 97 -2.50 19.76 -5.89
N ARG A 98 -2.42 18.59 -5.23
CA ARG A 98 -1.73 17.43 -5.79
C ARG A 98 -2.44 16.85 -7.02
N LEU A 99 -3.77 16.80 -7.03
CA LEU A 99 -4.54 16.40 -8.21
C LEU A 99 -4.34 17.36 -9.38
N GLU A 100 -4.36 18.67 -9.11
CA GLU A 100 -4.05 19.71 -10.12
C GLU A 100 -2.63 19.55 -10.66
N ALA A 101 -1.64 19.34 -9.79
CA ALA A 101 -0.26 19.10 -10.16
C ALA A 101 -0.06 17.84 -11.00
N ALA A 102 -0.86 16.79 -10.73
CA ALA A 102 -0.87 15.54 -11.50
C ALA A 102 -1.67 15.65 -12.81
N GLY A 103 -2.35 16.79 -13.08
CA GLY A 103 -3.15 17.02 -14.27
C GLY A 103 -4.49 16.29 -14.28
N ALA A 104 -5.09 16.04 -13.11
CA ALA A 104 -6.38 15.37 -12.99
C ALA A 104 -7.54 16.17 -13.58
N GLU A 105 -8.53 15.48 -14.15
CA GLU A 105 -9.83 16.07 -14.44
C GLU A 105 -10.65 16.14 -13.13
N LEU A 106 -10.63 17.29 -12.47
CA LEU A 106 -11.15 17.46 -11.11
C LEU A 106 -12.65 17.17 -10.99
N SER A 107 -13.43 17.39 -12.03
CA SER A 107 -14.88 17.10 -12.04
C SER A 107 -15.17 15.59 -11.92
N ARG A 108 -14.19 14.74 -12.20
CA ARG A 108 -14.24 13.29 -12.06
C ARG A 108 -13.57 12.77 -10.78
N CYS A 109 -12.94 13.65 -10.00
CA CYS A 109 -12.36 13.33 -8.69
C CYS A 109 -13.40 13.58 -7.60
N LEU A 110 -14.02 12.53 -7.08
CA LEU A 110 -15.08 12.64 -6.08
C LEU A 110 -14.49 12.44 -4.68
N CYS A 111 -14.41 13.53 -3.93
CA CYS A 111 -13.88 13.55 -2.56
C CYS A 111 -14.93 13.05 -1.57
N VAL A 112 -14.68 11.90 -0.93
CA VAL A 112 -15.61 11.28 0.04
C VAL A 112 -15.16 11.65 1.45
N ALA A 113 -15.51 12.87 1.88
CA ALA A 113 -15.11 13.39 3.19
C ALA A 113 -15.99 12.87 4.34
N ALA A 114 -17.30 12.74 4.10
CA ALA A 114 -18.27 12.31 5.10
C ALA A 114 -19.51 11.71 4.42
N ARG A 115 -20.26 10.95 5.20
CA ARG A 115 -21.56 10.43 4.81
C ARG A 115 -22.66 11.23 5.50
N ARG A 116 -23.67 11.67 4.72
CA ARG A 116 -24.89 12.23 5.26
C ARG A 116 -25.84 11.10 5.68
N VAL A 117 -26.30 11.16 6.90
CA VAL A 117 -27.27 10.21 7.48
C VAL A 117 -28.44 10.99 8.07
N GLU A 118 -29.65 10.46 7.94
CA GLU A 118 -30.83 10.99 8.61
C GLU A 118 -30.81 10.56 10.06
N GLY A 119 -31.05 11.50 10.98
CA GLY A 119 -31.17 11.27 12.42
C GLY A 119 -32.47 11.89 12.94
N ASP A 120 -32.77 11.66 14.20
CA ASP A 120 -34.03 12.12 14.83
C ASP A 120 -34.16 13.64 14.85
N GLU A 121 -33.05 14.38 14.85
CA GLU A 121 -33.00 15.86 14.85
C GLU A 121 -32.65 16.44 13.48
N GLY A 122 -32.69 15.63 12.42
CA GLY A 122 -32.37 16.04 11.06
C GLY A 122 -31.13 15.36 10.49
N SER A 123 -30.66 15.86 9.35
CA SER A 123 -29.53 15.26 8.61
C SER A 123 -28.18 15.59 9.23
N LEU A 124 -27.37 14.59 9.54
CA LEU A 124 -26.04 14.69 10.11
C LEU A 124 -24.97 14.25 9.13
N LEU A 125 -23.80 14.88 9.20
CA LEU A 125 -22.59 14.40 8.54
C LEU A 125 -21.77 13.58 9.54
N ARG A 126 -21.43 12.36 9.19
CA ARG A 126 -20.52 11.53 9.98
C ARG A 126 -19.36 11.03 9.13
N PRO A 127 -18.20 10.73 9.75
CA PRO A 127 -17.10 10.06 9.07
C PRO A 127 -17.55 8.75 8.41
N VAL A 128 -16.89 8.40 7.31
CA VAL A 128 -17.05 7.10 6.67
C VAL A 128 -16.37 6.04 7.54
N VAL A 129 -17.04 4.92 7.74
CA VAL A 129 -16.56 3.82 8.59
C VAL A 129 -16.77 2.48 7.90
N LEU A 130 -15.71 1.68 7.84
CA LEU A 130 -15.76 0.33 7.27
C LEU A 130 -15.88 -0.73 8.38
N PRO A 131 -16.74 -1.74 8.18
CA PRO A 131 -17.47 -2.15 6.98
C PRO A 131 -18.82 -1.46 6.76
N ASP A 132 -19.33 -0.68 7.72
CA ASP A 132 -20.71 -0.20 7.77
C ASP A 132 -21.12 0.61 6.53
N ASP A 133 -20.17 1.29 5.88
CA ASP A 133 -20.41 2.14 4.73
C ASP A 133 -20.07 1.53 3.37
N ILE A 134 -19.63 0.27 3.32
CA ILE A 134 -19.25 -0.38 2.05
C ILE A 134 -20.40 -0.35 1.03
N ALA A 135 -21.61 -0.65 1.48
CA ALA A 135 -22.78 -0.64 0.59
C ALA A 135 -23.11 0.76 0.04
N TRP A 136 -22.87 1.80 0.82
CA TRP A 136 -23.04 3.18 0.40
C TRP A 136 -21.96 3.62 -0.59
N ILE A 137 -20.69 3.30 -0.30
CA ILE A 137 -19.55 3.56 -1.20
C ILE A 137 -19.79 2.86 -2.55
N ALA A 138 -20.26 1.61 -2.54
CA ALA A 138 -20.56 0.87 -3.75
C ALA A 138 -21.66 1.55 -4.60
N ARG A 139 -22.76 2.01 -3.98
CA ARG A 139 -23.80 2.78 -4.70
C ARG A 139 -23.24 4.08 -5.28
N LEU A 140 -22.36 4.76 -4.54
CA LEU A 140 -21.72 5.98 -5.02
C LEU A 140 -20.82 5.68 -6.23
N ALA A 141 -20.07 4.59 -6.20
CA ALA A 141 -19.23 4.14 -7.31
C ALA A 141 -20.08 3.79 -8.56
N GLU A 142 -21.18 3.09 -8.36
CA GLU A 142 -22.13 2.76 -9.45
C GLU A 142 -22.74 4.04 -10.06
N SER A 143 -23.28 4.93 -9.25
CA SER A 143 -23.96 6.15 -9.72
C SER A 143 -23.02 7.15 -10.40
N SER A 144 -21.76 7.16 -10.04
CA SER A 144 -20.74 8.02 -10.64
C SER A 144 -19.96 7.36 -11.77
N ASN A 145 -20.24 6.10 -12.09
CA ASN A 145 -19.46 5.29 -13.03
C ASN A 145 -17.94 5.32 -12.70
N ALA A 146 -17.62 5.15 -11.41
CA ALA A 146 -16.24 5.19 -10.96
C ALA A 146 -15.50 3.91 -11.38
N ALA A 147 -14.32 4.07 -11.99
CA ALA A 147 -13.44 2.96 -12.31
C ALA A 147 -12.47 2.63 -11.16
N LEU A 148 -12.25 3.59 -10.25
CA LEU A 148 -11.30 3.45 -9.15
C LEU A 148 -11.88 4.02 -7.86
N VAL A 149 -11.67 3.29 -6.76
CA VAL A 149 -11.90 3.74 -5.38
C VAL A 149 -10.56 3.69 -4.65
N VAL A 150 -10.09 4.81 -4.15
CA VAL A 150 -8.87 4.92 -3.34
C VAL A 150 -9.25 5.03 -1.87
N VAL A 151 -8.63 4.23 -1.01
CA VAL A 151 -8.77 4.30 0.46
C VAL A 151 -7.40 4.58 1.07
N ASP A 152 -7.14 5.81 1.43
CA ASP A 152 -5.86 6.31 1.91
C ASP A 152 -6.02 6.99 3.29
N VAL A 153 -5.65 6.32 4.35
CA VAL A 153 -5.14 4.97 4.53
C VAL A 153 -6.25 4.05 5.08
N LEU A 154 -6.21 2.77 4.72
CA LEU A 154 -7.25 1.82 5.13
C LEU A 154 -7.49 1.83 6.65
N ALA A 155 -6.43 1.90 7.46
CA ALA A 155 -6.52 1.84 8.92
C ALA A 155 -7.40 2.95 9.52
N ALA A 156 -7.43 4.15 8.92
CA ALA A 156 -8.20 5.28 9.41
C ALA A 156 -9.72 5.14 9.22
N TYR A 157 -10.15 4.19 8.39
CA TYR A 157 -11.56 3.94 8.11
C TYR A 157 -12.12 2.71 8.83
N LEU A 158 -11.29 2.00 9.59
CA LEU A 158 -11.75 0.80 10.31
C LEU A 158 -12.61 1.19 11.51
N SER A 159 -13.75 0.53 11.68
CA SER A 159 -14.55 0.67 12.90
C SER A 159 -13.85 0.02 14.10
N ASP A 160 -14.18 0.46 15.31
CA ASP A 160 -13.68 -0.14 16.57
C ASP A 160 -13.97 -1.65 16.70
N ARG A 161 -14.93 -2.15 15.90
CA ARG A 161 -15.28 -3.59 15.86
C ARG A 161 -14.31 -4.40 15.01
N VAL A 162 -13.48 -3.75 14.20
CA VAL A 162 -12.50 -4.39 13.32
C VAL A 162 -11.12 -4.29 13.97
N ASP A 163 -10.73 -5.36 14.66
CA ASP A 163 -9.37 -5.47 15.17
C ASP A 163 -8.40 -5.69 13.99
N SER A 164 -7.63 -4.64 13.68
CA SER A 164 -6.66 -4.65 12.58
C SER A 164 -5.54 -5.68 12.73
N HIS A 165 -5.33 -6.20 13.95
CA HIS A 165 -4.34 -7.22 14.25
C HIS A 165 -4.92 -8.64 14.16
N LYS A 166 -6.25 -8.80 14.20
CA LYS A 166 -6.92 -10.10 14.05
C LYS A 166 -7.23 -10.40 12.59
N ASP A 167 -6.53 -11.38 12.04
CA ASP A 167 -6.64 -11.81 10.65
C ASP A 167 -8.11 -12.08 10.23
N GLN A 168 -8.90 -12.72 11.09
CA GLN A 168 -10.29 -13.07 10.80
C GLN A 168 -11.21 -11.84 10.63
N SER A 169 -11.04 -10.80 11.46
CA SER A 169 -11.83 -9.55 11.37
C SER A 169 -11.52 -8.82 10.08
N VAL A 170 -10.23 -8.71 9.76
CA VAL A 170 -9.73 -8.06 8.55
C VAL A 170 -10.20 -8.82 7.30
N ARG A 171 -10.13 -10.15 7.29
CA ARG A 171 -10.57 -10.97 6.15
C ARG A 171 -12.07 -10.81 5.86
N ARG A 172 -12.92 -10.70 6.89
CA ARG A 172 -14.36 -10.46 6.71
C ARG A 172 -14.63 -9.10 6.06
N LEU A 173 -13.96 -8.05 6.53
CA LEU A 173 -14.04 -6.73 5.93
C LEU A 173 -13.63 -6.76 4.45
N LEU A 174 -12.47 -7.34 4.15
CA LEU A 174 -11.94 -7.38 2.80
C LEU A 174 -12.76 -8.26 1.86
N ALA A 175 -13.42 -9.30 2.37
CA ALA A 175 -14.37 -10.08 1.59
C ALA A 175 -15.58 -9.23 1.17
N GLN A 176 -16.13 -8.41 2.08
CA GLN A 176 -17.23 -7.50 1.76
C GLN A 176 -16.80 -6.41 0.77
N LEU A 177 -15.62 -5.83 0.98
CA LEU A 177 -15.07 -4.81 0.08
C LEU A 177 -14.77 -5.39 -1.30
N GLY A 178 -14.24 -6.62 -1.36
CA GLY A 178 -14.02 -7.36 -2.60
C GLY A 178 -15.30 -7.71 -3.34
N ALA A 179 -16.36 -8.08 -2.62
CA ALA A 179 -17.69 -8.30 -3.21
C ALA A 179 -18.28 -7.00 -3.77
N ALA A 180 -18.11 -5.87 -3.07
CA ALA A 180 -18.52 -4.56 -3.54
C ALA A 180 -17.75 -4.16 -4.82
N ALA A 181 -16.43 -4.35 -4.83
CA ALA A 181 -15.60 -4.11 -6.01
C ALA A 181 -16.04 -4.96 -7.21
N ALA A 182 -16.29 -6.26 -7.01
CA ALA A 182 -16.73 -7.16 -8.07
C ALA A 182 -18.08 -6.72 -8.65
N ARG A 183 -19.03 -6.30 -7.79
CA ARG A 183 -20.37 -5.85 -8.22
C ARG A 183 -20.31 -4.56 -9.02
N THR A 184 -19.53 -3.56 -8.56
CA THR A 184 -19.43 -2.25 -9.21
C THR A 184 -18.53 -2.25 -10.43
N GLY A 185 -17.61 -3.20 -10.53
CA GLY A 185 -16.53 -3.21 -11.51
C GLY A 185 -15.39 -2.24 -11.20
N ALA A 186 -15.52 -1.38 -10.19
CA ALA A 186 -14.46 -0.46 -9.78
C ALA A 186 -13.30 -1.21 -9.12
N ALA A 187 -12.06 -0.86 -9.47
CA ALA A 187 -10.90 -1.30 -8.72
C ALA A 187 -10.87 -0.60 -7.35
N VAL A 188 -10.49 -1.31 -6.29
CA VAL A 188 -10.29 -0.70 -4.98
C VAL A 188 -8.81 -0.74 -4.64
N VAL A 189 -8.17 0.41 -4.55
CA VAL A 189 -6.78 0.58 -4.13
C VAL A 189 -6.74 1.03 -2.69
N MET A 190 -6.14 0.21 -1.84
CA MET A 190 -6.01 0.46 -0.41
C MET A 190 -4.56 0.79 -0.08
N VAL A 191 -4.34 1.95 0.52
CA VAL A 191 -3.03 2.36 1.03
C VAL A 191 -2.87 1.90 2.46
N ARG A 192 -1.69 1.39 2.81
CA ARG A 192 -1.32 1.08 4.20
C ARG A 192 0.15 1.38 4.49
N HIS A 193 0.44 1.62 5.76
CA HIS A 193 1.81 1.75 6.24
C HIS A 193 2.41 0.39 6.59
N LEU A 194 3.72 0.24 6.36
CA LEU A 194 4.48 -0.90 6.86
C LEU A 194 4.78 -0.72 8.35
N ASN A 195 4.71 -1.80 9.14
CA ASN A 195 5.16 -1.79 10.51
C ASN A 195 6.70 -1.86 10.57
N LYS A 196 7.29 -1.05 11.44
CA LYS A 196 8.74 -1.05 11.74
C LYS A 196 9.20 -2.28 12.55
N ALA A 197 8.44 -3.38 12.59
CA ALA A 197 8.85 -4.58 13.30
C ALA A 197 10.09 -5.20 12.62
N PRO A 198 11.26 -5.23 13.29
CA PRO A 198 12.45 -5.81 12.70
C PRO A 198 12.34 -7.33 12.58
N GLY A 199 12.75 -7.90 11.46
CA GLY A 199 13.14 -9.31 11.37
C GLY A 199 12.22 -10.28 10.64
N GLY A 200 11.10 -9.86 10.01
CA GLY A 200 10.26 -10.75 9.19
C GLY A 200 10.51 -10.59 7.67
N PRO A 201 10.14 -11.59 6.83
CA PRO A 201 10.08 -11.41 5.39
C PRO A 201 9.24 -10.18 5.05
N ALA A 202 9.62 -9.46 4.00
CA ALA A 202 9.01 -8.19 3.61
C ALA A 202 7.49 -8.26 3.39
N LEU A 203 6.99 -9.38 2.87
CA LEU A 203 5.57 -9.68 2.70
C LEU A 203 4.76 -9.58 4.03
N TYR A 204 5.43 -9.68 5.17
CA TYR A 204 4.82 -9.73 6.51
C TYR A 204 5.05 -8.46 7.35
N ARG A 205 5.70 -7.42 6.80
CA ARG A 205 5.98 -6.16 7.52
C ARG A 205 4.82 -5.16 7.50
N GLY A 206 3.71 -5.47 6.83
CA GLY A 206 2.56 -4.56 6.79
C GLY A 206 1.94 -4.30 8.15
N GLY A 207 1.59 -3.05 8.44
CA GLY A 207 0.80 -2.68 9.61
C GLY A 207 -0.56 -3.36 9.59
N GLY A 208 -0.83 -4.24 10.56
CA GLY A 208 -2.03 -5.05 10.61
C GLY A 208 -1.83 -6.47 10.08
N SER A 209 -2.94 -7.15 9.80
CA SER A 209 -2.96 -8.57 9.43
C SER A 209 -2.32 -8.86 8.06
N ILE A 210 -1.58 -9.97 7.98
CA ILE A 210 -1.13 -10.62 6.73
C ILE A 210 -2.32 -10.84 5.77
N GLY A 211 -3.52 -11.00 6.32
CA GLY A 211 -4.76 -11.16 5.57
C GLY A 211 -5.05 -10.04 4.58
N ILE A 212 -4.49 -8.82 4.78
CA ILE A 212 -4.73 -7.71 3.85
C ILE A 212 -4.11 -8.02 2.48
N VAL A 213 -2.82 -8.32 2.43
CA VAL A 213 -2.16 -8.73 1.17
C VAL A 213 -2.72 -10.06 0.69
N GLY A 214 -3.04 -10.98 1.61
CA GLY A 214 -3.66 -12.27 1.29
C GLY A 214 -4.97 -12.13 0.51
N ALA A 215 -5.84 -11.19 0.88
CA ALA A 215 -7.15 -10.96 0.24
C ALA A 215 -7.06 -10.18 -1.09
N ALA A 216 -6.05 -9.34 -1.27
CA ALA A 216 -5.85 -8.58 -2.50
C ALA A 216 -5.43 -9.49 -3.67
N ARG A 217 -5.71 -9.04 -4.91
CA ARG A 217 -5.28 -9.72 -6.14
C ARG A 217 -3.96 -9.18 -6.68
N ALA A 218 -3.63 -7.96 -6.31
CA ALA A 218 -2.33 -7.34 -6.57
C ALA A 218 -1.87 -6.59 -5.31
N ALA A 219 -0.57 -6.54 -5.08
CA ALA A 219 0.03 -5.75 -4.02
C ALA A 219 1.39 -5.18 -4.46
N TYR A 220 1.64 -3.94 -4.10
CA TYR A 220 2.83 -3.18 -4.46
C TYR A 220 3.48 -2.59 -3.22
N ALA A 221 4.80 -2.71 -3.12
CA ALA A 221 5.60 -1.98 -2.16
C ALA A 221 6.13 -0.69 -2.78
N VAL A 222 5.94 0.42 -2.07
CA VAL A 222 6.55 1.70 -2.40
C VAL A 222 7.75 1.89 -1.49
N LEU A 223 8.93 1.88 -2.08
CA LEU A 223 10.22 1.87 -1.38
C LEU A 223 11.01 3.12 -1.76
N ARG A 224 11.90 3.56 -0.87
CA ARG A 224 12.99 4.47 -1.27
C ARG A 224 14.01 3.66 -2.04
N ASP A 225 14.54 4.21 -3.12
CA ASP A 225 15.66 3.59 -3.82
C ASP A 225 16.87 3.56 -2.86
N PRO A 226 17.47 2.39 -2.58
CA PRO A 226 18.68 2.32 -1.75
C PRO A 226 19.89 3.06 -2.33
N ASP A 227 19.94 3.22 -3.67
CA ASP A 227 21.02 3.89 -4.38
C ASP A 227 20.79 5.40 -4.51
N ASP A 228 19.52 5.83 -4.52
CA ASP A 228 19.09 7.24 -4.55
C ASP A 228 17.91 7.47 -3.59
N PRO A 229 18.13 7.91 -2.35
CA PRO A 229 17.09 8.16 -1.36
C PRO A 229 16.06 9.25 -1.76
N SER A 230 16.35 10.07 -2.77
CA SER A 230 15.41 11.05 -3.34
C SER A 230 14.39 10.40 -4.26
N HIS A 231 14.68 9.20 -4.77
CA HIS A 231 13.90 8.43 -5.71
C HIS A 231 13.02 7.37 -5.01
N ARG A 232 11.97 6.93 -5.68
CA ARG A 232 11.02 5.93 -5.19
C ARG A 232 10.83 4.83 -6.21
N LEU A 233 10.58 3.62 -5.71
CA LEU A 233 10.36 2.42 -6.51
C LEU A 233 9.03 1.80 -6.13
N VAL A 234 8.22 1.43 -7.14
CA VAL A 234 6.98 0.67 -7.00
C VAL A 234 7.24 -0.75 -7.47
N ALA A 235 7.41 -1.65 -6.54
CA ALA A 235 7.75 -3.05 -6.80
C ALA A 235 6.56 -3.98 -6.54
N THR A 236 6.39 -5.01 -7.39
CA THR A 236 5.31 -5.98 -7.25
C THR A 236 5.62 -6.96 -6.13
N VAL A 237 4.77 -6.98 -5.09
CA VAL A 237 4.85 -7.93 -3.97
C VAL A 237 3.95 -9.14 -4.20
N LYS A 238 2.83 -8.93 -4.92
CA LYS A 238 1.86 -9.97 -5.24
C LYS A 238 1.18 -9.67 -6.56
N SER A 239 1.08 -10.68 -7.42
CA SER A 239 0.26 -10.69 -8.63
C SER A 239 -0.39 -12.06 -8.80
N ASN A 240 -1.74 -12.10 -8.77
CA ASN A 240 -2.48 -13.37 -8.88
C ASN A 240 -3.17 -13.53 -10.24
N LEU A 241 -3.25 -12.47 -11.04
CA LEU A 241 -4.07 -12.42 -12.25
C LEU A 241 -3.23 -12.13 -13.51
N ALA A 242 -1.95 -11.78 -13.33
CA ALA A 242 -0.99 -11.54 -14.39
C ALA A 242 0.41 -11.98 -13.93
N PRO A 243 1.41 -12.10 -14.81
CA PRO A 243 2.81 -12.17 -14.43
C PRO A 243 3.20 -10.99 -13.54
N GLU A 244 4.26 -11.13 -12.76
CA GLU A 244 4.80 -10.02 -11.97
C GLU A 244 5.17 -8.87 -12.90
N ALA A 245 4.55 -7.72 -12.66
CA ALA A 245 4.85 -6.51 -13.40
C ALA A 245 6.23 -5.99 -12.98
N PRO A 246 7.02 -5.42 -13.92
CA PRO A 246 8.32 -4.83 -13.62
C PRO A 246 8.22 -3.73 -12.55
N THR A 247 9.29 -3.53 -11.80
CA THR A 247 9.42 -2.38 -10.89
C THR A 247 9.49 -1.09 -11.70
N TRP A 248 8.82 -0.04 -11.22
CA TRP A 248 8.89 1.30 -11.81
C TRP A 248 9.37 2.31 -10.79
N GLY A 249 10.26 3.18 -11.24
CA GLY A 249 10.76 4.27 -10.44
C GLY A 249 10.05 5.59 -10.72
N TYR A 250 10.10 6.50 -9.74
CA TYR A 250 9.65 7.88 -9.90
C TYR A 250 10.37 8.84 -8.96
N GLY A 251 10.60 10.06 -9.45
CA GLY A 251 11.00 11.23 -8.67
C GLY A 251 9.80 12.06 -8.22
N LEU A 252 10.04 12.93 -7.25
CA LEU A 252 9.10 13.97 -6.84
C LEU A 252 9.61 15.33 -7.34
N VAL A 253 8.81 15.99 -8.16
CA VAL A 253 9.12 17.31 -8.71
C VAL A 253 8.21 18.36 -8.07
N GLU A 254 8.81 19.38 -7.50
CA GLU A 254 8.06 20.49 -6.91
C GLU A 254 7.28 21.27 -7.97
N VAL A 255 6.06 21.66 -7.59
CA VAL A 255 5.20 22.58 -8.36
C VAL A 255 4.98 23.83 -7.50
N PRO A 256 5.90 24.81 -7.54
CA PRO A 256 5.91 25.95 -6.62
C PRO A 256 4.61 26.75 -6.63
N ALA A 257 3.96 26.86 -7.79
CA ALA A 257 2.69 27.58 -7.94
C ALA A 257 1.54 26.96 -7.13
N LEU A 258 1.63 25.67 -6.79
CA LEU A 258 0.63 24.94 -6.01
C LEU A 258 1.13 24.56 -4.62
N GLY A 259 2.42 24.78 -4.32
CA GLY A 259 3.02 24.42 -3.04
C GLY A 259 3.10 22.92 -2.75
N VAL A 260 3.07 22.07 -3.78
CA VAL A 260 3.08 20.61 -3.65
C VAL A 260 4.08 20.00 -4.64
N ALA A 261 4.33 18.70 -4.50
CA ALA A 261 5.09 17.94 -5.50
C ALA A 261 4.16 17.04 -6.33
N ARG A 262 4.55 16.82 -7.58
CA ARG A 262 3.97 15.81 -8.49
C ARG A 262 4.95 14.68 -8.73
N ILE A 263 4.44 13.56 -9.22
CA ILE A 263 5.25 12.44 -9.65
C ILE A 263 5.82 12.70 -11.07
N GLU A 264 7.08 12.36 -11.25
CA GLU A 264 7.72 12.20 -12.52
C GLU A 264 8.24 10.77 -12.64
N TRP A 265 7.60 9.99 -13.51
CA TRP A 265 7.95 8.60 -13.72
C TRP A 265 9.22 8.45 -14.54
N ASP A 266 9.97 7.38 -14.27
CA ASP A 266 11.10 7.00 -15.10
C ASP A 266 10.66 6.64 -16.51
N GLN A 267 11.59 6.70 -17.45
CA GLN A 267 11.33 6.33 -18.85
C GLN A 267 11.46 4.84 -19.12
N SER A 268 11.97 4.07 -18.15
CA SER A 268 12.16 2.63 -18.23
C SER A 268 11.94 1.96 -16.89
N ALA A 269 11.58 0.68 -16.94
CA ALA A 269 11.45 -0.13 -15.75
C ALA A 269 12.80 -0.38 -15.06
N ASP A 270 12.77 -0.45 -13.74
CA ASP A 270 13.90 -0.90 -12.92
C ASP A 270 14.01 -2.43 -12.99
N PRO A 271 15.19 -2.99 -13.21
CA PRO A 271 15.36 -4.44 -13.33
C PRO A 271 15.22 -5.19 -12.00
N ARG A 272 15.29 -4.49 -10.87
CA ARG A 272 15.25 -5.11 -9.53
C ARG A 272 13.83 -5.54 -9.17
N SER A 273 13.69 -6.74 -8.65
CA SER A 273 12.45 -7.27 -8.10
C SER A 273 12.15 -6.72 -6.69
N ALA A 274 10.90 -6.84 -6.25
CA ALA A 274 10.53 -6.51 -4.87
C ALA A 274 11.35 -7.31 -3.84
N ALA A 275 11.65 -8.57 -4.13
CA ALA A 275 12.42 -9.44 -3.24
C ALA A 275 13.86 -8.92 -3.07
N GLU A 276 14.53 -8.53 -4.16
CA GLU A 276 15.87 -7.96 -4.14
C GLU A 276 15.92 -6.62 -3.39
N LEU A 277 14.98 -5.71 -3.71
CA LEU A 277 14.89 -4.40 -3.06
C LEU A 277 14.64 -4.51 -1.55
N LEU A 278 13.73 -5.39 -1.15
CA LEU A 278 13.39 -5.59 0.25
C LEU A 278 14.48 -6.36 1.02
N ALA A 279 15.21 -7.26 0.35
CA ALA A 279 16.42 -7.89 0.89
C ALA A 279 17.55 -6.86 1.04
N GLY A 280 17.72 -5.98 0.06
CA GLY A 280 18.68 -4.87 0.09
C GLY A 280 18.44 -3.91 1.25
N LEU A 281 17.20 -3.55 1.54
CA LEU A 281 16.84 -2.74 2.72
C LEU A 281 17.22 -3.43 4.04
N GLY A 282 17.12 -4.78 4.09
CA GLY A 282 17.59 -5.57 5.24
C GLY A 282 19.11 -5.66 5.33
N SER A 283 19.81 -5.68 4.21
CA SER A 283 21.27 -5.68 4.12
C SER A 283 21.86 -4.29 4.31
N SER A 284 21.17 -3.23 3.92
CA SER A 284 21.61 -1.85 4.14
C SER A 284 21.61 -1.48 5.62
N ALA A 285 20.56 -1.82 6.36
CA ALA A 285 20.54 -1.61 7.82
C ALA A 285 21.63 -2.42 8.56
N LEU A 286 21.93 -3.62 8.07
CA LEU A 286 23.04 -4.42 8.58
C LEU A 286 24.39 -3.85 8.12
N GLY A 287 24.48 -3.42 6.86
CA GLY A 287 25.66 -2.78 6.30
C GLY A 287 26.00 -1.47 7.01
N GLU A 288 25.00 -0.62 7.25
CA GLU A 288 25.15 0.60 8.05
C GLU A 288 25.60 0.30 9.48
N ALA A 289 25.00 -0.71 10.12
CA ALA A 289 25.39 -1.14 11.45
C ALA A 289 26.82 -1.72 11.48
N VAL A 290 27.25 -2.44 10.45
CA VAL A 290 28.61 -2.96 10.28
C VAL A 290 29.60 -1.81 10.07
N ALA A 291 29.30 -0.87 9.20
CA ALA A 291 30.14 0.32 8.96
C ALA A 291 30.28 1.16 10.24
N TRP A 292 29.14 1.48 10.87
CA TRP A 292 29.11 2.21 12.14
C TRP A 292 29.93 1.49 13.24
N LEU A 293 29.73 0.19 13.38
CA LEU A 293 30.44 -0.59 14.41
C LEU A 293 31.96 -0.69 14.15
N THR A 294 32.34 -0.72 12.87
CA THR A 294 33.74 -0.68 12.45
C THR A 294 34.39 0.65 12.84
N GLU A 295 33.74 1.78 12.57
CA GLU A 295 34.19 3.11 12.93
C GLU A 295 34.19 3.31 14.46
N TRP A 296 33.13 2.84 15.13
CA TRP A 296 33.04 2.87 16.58
C TRP A 296 34.20 2.09 17.23
N ARG A 297 34.54 0.93 16.70
CA ARG A 297 35.70 0.13 17.17
C ARG A 297 37.04 0.83 16.93
N ALA A 298 37.17 1.53 15.82
CA ALA A 298 38.40 2.30 15.54
C ALA A 298 38.59 3.43 16.56
N THR A 299 37.52 4.04 17.03
CA THR A 299 37.56 5.11 18.05
C THR A 299 37.57 4.60 19.49
N HIS A 300 37.23 3.32 19.70
CA HIS A 300 37.20 2.66 21.01
C HIS A 300 38.07 1.39 21.00
N PRO A 301 39.43 1.53 20.94
CA PRO A 301 40.33 0.37 20.92
C PRO A 301 40.33 -0.34 22.28
N GLY A 302 40.52 -1.67 22.25
CA GLY A 302 40.54 -2.50 23.45
C GLY A 302 39.18 -3.00 23.94
N GLU A 303 39.14 -3.49 25.19
CA GLU A 303 37.90 -3.97 25.80
C GLU A 303 37.06 -2.79 26.31
N VAL A 304 35.79 -2.72 25.90
CA VAL A 304 34.83 -1.66 26.29
C VAL A 304 33.63 -2.30 26.96
N PRO A 305 33.00 -1.67 28.00
CA PRO A 305 31.78 -2.17 28.59
C PRO A 305 30.69 -2.35 27.55
N ALA A 306 30.03 -3.50 27.51
CA ALA A 306 28.99 -3.80 26.56
C ALA A 306 27.79 -2.83 26.68
N ALA A 307 27.52 -2.32 27.89
CA ALA A 307 26.48 -1.32 28.11
C ALA A 307 26.73 -0.02 27.33
N ARG A 308 28.00 0.40 27.21
CA ARG A 308 28.37 1.58 26.41
C ARG A 308 28.09 1.37 24.93
N LEU A 309 28.53 0.24 24.38
CA LEU A 309 28.23 -0.09 23.00
C LEU A 309 26.70 -0.07 22.70
N LEU A 310 25.92 -0.61 23.64
CA LEU A 310 24.43 -0.63 23.48
C LEU A 310 23.85 0.78 23.55
N SER A 311 24.38 1.66 24.44
CA SER A 311 23.94 3.06 24.53
C SER A 311 24.27 3.83 23.25
N ASP A 312 25.55 3.77 22.83
CA ASP A 312 26.02 4.51 21.65
C ASP A 312 25.32 4.02 20.36
N ALA A 313 25.04 2.72 20.26
CA ALA A 313 24.26 2.16 19.14
C ALA A 313 22.81 2.61 19.15
N ALA A 314 22.19 2.73 20.32
CA ALA A 314 20.83 3.24 20.46
C ALA A 314 20.75 4.72 20.05
N GLU A 315 21.74 5.54 20.43
CA GLU A 315 21.85 6.94 20.01
C GLU A 315 22.05 7.06 18.49
N ALA A 316 22.78 6.12 17.88
CA ALA A 316 22.95 6.03 16.43
C ALA A 316 21.72 5.44 15.70
N GLY A 317 20.64 5.11 16.42
CA GLY A 317 19.43 4.54 15.84
C GLY A 317 19.57 3.08 15.40
N ILE A 318 20.59 2.36 15.87
CA ILE A 318 20.83 0.96 15.52
C ILE A 318 20.09 0.03 16.50
N PRO A 319 19.11 -0.76 16.01
CA PRO A 319 18.39 -1.70 16.87
C PRO A 319 19.30 -2.79 17.46
N PRO A 320 19.05 -3.24 18.70
CA PRO A 320 19.90 -4.26 19.36
C PRO A 320 20.07 -5.56 18.54
N THR A 321 19.03 -5.98 17.82
CA THR A 321 19.06 -7.16 16.94
C THR A 321 19.98 -6.97 15.74
N THR A 322 19.98 -5.79 15.14
CA THR A 322 20.86 -5.41 14.02
C THR A 322 22.29 -5.29 14.48
N LEU A 323 22.52 -4.66 15.64
CA LEU A 323 23.82 -4.57 16.26
C LEU A 323 24.41 -5.97 16.58
N HIS A 324 23.56 -6.88 17.10
CA HIS A 324 24.00 -8.26 17.35
C HIS A 324 24.47 -8.97 16.07
N ARG A 325 23.74 -8.81 14.96
CA ARG A 325 24.11 -9.36 13.65
C ARG A 325 25.40 -8.73 13.11
N ALA A 326 25.54 -7.41 13.21
CA ALA A 326 26.76 -6.70 12.81
C ALA A 326 27.98 -7.16 13.61
N ARG A 327 27.84 -7.32 14.92
CA ARG A 327 28.89 -7.88 15.79
C ARG A 327 29.31 -9.28 15.36
N LYS A 328 28.32 -10.16 15.09
CA LYS A 328 28.59 -11.53 14.62
C LYS A 328 29.35 -11.52 13.29
N GLN A 329 28.99 -10.64 12.36
CA GLN A 329 29.64 -10.50 11.06
C GLN A 329 31.09 -10.01 11.18
N LEU A 330 31.36 -9.11 12.14
CA LEU A 330 32.71 -8.58 12.40
C LEU A 330 33.53 -9.46 13.37
N GLY A 331 32.99 -10.57 13.87
CA GLY A 331 33.65 -11.44 14.82
C GLY A 331 33.88 -10.81 16.19
N ILE A 332 33.09 -9.77 16.53
CA ILE A 332 33.22 -9.04 17.81
C ILE A 332 32.46 -9.83 18.89
N GLU A 333 33.17 -10.37 19.86
CA GLU A 333 32.61 -11.17 20.94
C GLU A 333 32.36 -10.35 22.21
N THR A 334 31.41 -10.80 23.01
CA THR A 334 31.24 -10.35 24.41
C THR A 334 31.85 -11.34 25.33
N ARG A 335 32.62 -10.83 26.31
CA ARG A 335 33.26 -11.63 27.34
C ARG A 335 32.81 -11.14 28.72
N LYS A 336 32.59 -12.06 29.65
CA LYS A 336 32.29 -11.71 31.02
C LYS A 336 33.57 -11.36 31.76
N ARG A 337 33.65 -10.18 32.36
CA ARG A 337 34.78 -9.72 33.17
C ARG A 337 34.28 -9.22 34.52
N GLY A 338 34.55 -9.97 35.60
CA GLY A 338 34.01 -9.65 36.92
C GLY A 338 32.47 -9.65 36.94
N GLU A 339 31.84 -8.58 37.40
CA GLU A 339 30.39 -8.41 37.42
C GLU A 339 29.82 -7.85 36.12
N GLY A 340 30.62 -7.48 35.13
CA GLY A 340 30.20 -6.86 33.89
C GLY A 340 30.53 -7.67 32.63
N TRP A 341 29.93 -7.26 31.51
CA TRP A 341 30.23 -7.77 30.17
C TRP A 341 31.03 -6.72 29.39
N THR A 342 32.06 -7.16 28.69
CA THR A 342 32.87 -6.34 27.79
C THR A 342 32.79 -6.83 26.36
N VAL A 343 33.07 -5.92 25.42
CA VAL A 343 33.10 -6.16 23.96
C VAL A 343 34.54 -5.93 23.52
N GLY A 344 35.11 -6.90 22.85
CA GLY A 344 36.50 -6.83 22.40
C GLY A 344 36.72 -7.50 21.03
#